data_7f5b969de21d815863110e6df6d878f6
#
_entry.id   7f5b969de21d815863110e6df6d878f6
#
_cell.length_a   1.000
_cell.length_b   1.000
_cell.length_c   1.000
_cell.angle_alpha   90.00
_cell.angle_beta   90.00
_cell.angle_gamma   90.00
#
_symmetry.space_group_name_H-M   'P 1'
#
loop_
_entity.id
_entity.type
_entity.pdbx_description
1 polymer ?
#
loop_
_entity_poly.entity_id
_entity_poly.type
_entity_poly.pdbx_seq_one_letter_code
_entity_poly.pdbx_strand_id
1 'polypeptide(L)'
;MVVSGPSGVGKGAIVARVRKLMPDLRFSVSATTRQARPGEEHGRHYWFIAPEEFTALVERDGFLEWADVFGRRYGTLREPVEAELAQGHDVILEVNIDGASQVRTQVSKGTDHAHLIFIRPPSMAELERRLRTRATESDEQIRLRLATAERELAAEAEFDESIVNDDLDTAAADVAAAIARLREHDEHDGERDAGAGPVP
;
A
#
# COMPACT_ATOMS: atom_id res chain seq x y z
N MET A 1 -0.72 7.97 -1.72
CA MET A 1 -1.46 6.84 -2.32
C MET A 1 -1.29 5.58 -1.52
N VAL A 2 -2.36 4.83 -1.28
CA VAL A 2 -2.32 3.55 -0.57
C VAL A 2 -2.87 2.46 -1.49
N VAL A 3 -2.09 1.43 -1.75
CA VAL A 3 -2.52 0.25 -2.54
C VAL A 3 -2.69 -0.92 -1.60
N SER A 4 -3.89 -1.47 -1.56
CA SER A 4 -4.23 -2.62 -0.74
C SER A 4 -5.07 -3.64 -1.51
N GLY A 5 -5.48 -4.71 -0.85
CA GLY A 5 -6.27 -5.80 -1.44
C GLY A 5 -5.85 -7.16 -0.90
N PRO A 6 -6.53 -8.24 -1.28
CA PRO A 6 -6.33 -9.56 -0.72
C PRO A 6 -4.92 -10.11 -0.86
N SER A 7 -4.57 -11.00 0.06
CA SER A 7 -3.32 -11.75 -0.03
C SER A 7 -3.29 -12.57 -1.33
N GLY A 8 -2.19 -12.47 -2.10
CA GLY A 8 -2.05 -13.21 -3.36
C GLY A 8 -2.57 -12.50 -4.60
N VAL A 9 -3.24 -11.35 -4.47
CA VAL A 9 -3.82 -10.61 -5.61
C VAL A 9 -2.76 -10.01 -6.55
N GLY A 10 -1.50 -9.85 -6.11
CA GLY A 10 -0.41 -9.35 -6.95
C GLY A 10 -0.02 -7.89 -6.72
N LYS A 11 -0.34 -7.30 -5.57
CA LYS A 11 -0.01 -5.91 -5.20
C LYS A 11 1.43 -5.53 -5.52
N GLY A 12 2.40 -6.26 -4.96
CA GLY A 12 3.82 -5.95 -5.15
C GLY A 12 4.28 -6.00 -6.61
N ALA A 13 3.68 -6.88 -7.44
CA ALA A 13 3.98 -6.92 -8.87
C ALA A 13 3.40 -5.69 -9.60
N ILE A 14 2.19 -5.24 -9.23
CA ILE A 14 1.58 -4.02 -9.74
C ILE A 14 2.43 -2.81 -9.36
N VAL A 15 2.74 -2.65 -8.08
CA VAL A 15 3.55 -1.52 -7.57
C VAL A 15 4.92 -1.48 -8.23
N ALA A 16 5.56 -2.63 -8.45
CA ALA A 16 6.84 -2.69 -9.16
C ALA A 16 6.74 -2.23 -10.63
N ARG A 17 5.58 -2.42 -11.29
CA ARG A 17 5.32 -1.89 -12.63
C ARG A 17 4.98 -0.40 -12.62
N VAL A 18 4.14 0.05 -11.69
CA VAL A 18 3.82 1.48 -11.52
C VAL A 18 5.09 2.30 -11.33
N ARG A 19 6.05 1.83 -10.52
CA ARG A 19 7.35 2.49 -10.34
C ARG A 19 8.17 2.63 -11.63
N LYS A 20 7.95 1.75 -12.62
CA LYS A 20 8.61 1.88 -13.94
C LYS A 20 7.87 2.87 -14.84
N LEU A 21 6.54 2.94 -14.72
CA LEU A 21 5.71 3.89 -15.47
C LEU A 21 5.84 5.31 -14.94
N MET A 22 6.04 5.47 -13.62
CA MET A 22 6.13 6.73 -12.90
C MET A 22 7.42 6.79 -12.07
N PRO A 23 8.59 7.09 -12.67
CA PRO A 23 9.88 7.05 -11.98
C PRO A 23 10.05 8.11 -10.88
N ASP A 24 9.26 9.17 -10.93
CA ASP A 24 9.20 10.25 -9.93
C ASP A 24 8.40 9.86 -8.67
N LEU A 25 7.53 8.84 -8.77
CA LEU A 25 6.74 8.35 -7.64
C LEU A 25 7.64 7.67 -6.60
N ARG A 26 7.56 8.14 -5.36
CA ARG A 26 8.30 7.55 -4.23
C ARG A 26 7.59 6.30 -3.72
N PHE A 27 8.36 5.29 -3.39
CA PHE A 27 7.84 4.05 -2.80
C PHE A 27 8.29 3.94 -1.36
N SER A 28 7.34 3.78 -0.44
CA SER A 28 7.66 3.52 0.95
C SER A 28 8.12 2.08 1.16
N VAL A 29 9.34 1.93 1.66
CA VAL A 29 9.89 0.63 2.05
C VAL A 29 9.40 0.29 3.46
N SER A 30 8.64 -0.80 3.60
CA SER A 30 8.11 -1.25 4.89
C SER A 30 9.22 -1.79 5.80
N ALA A 31 9.07 -1.62 7.12
CA ALA A 31 9.87 -2.31 8.12
C ALA A 31 9.28 -3.69 8.45
N THR A 32 10.13 -4.63 8.84
CA THR A 32 9.71 -5.96 9.28
C THR A 32 10.67 -6.57 10.29
N THR A 33 10.11 -7.38 11.21
CA THR A 33 10.89 -8.20 12.15
C THR A 33 11.29 -9.57 11.57
N ARG A 34 10.88 -9.86 10.32
CA ARG A 34 11.30 -11.06 9.60
C ARG A 34 12.75 -10.94 9.17
N GLN A 35 13.49 -12.03 9.23
CA GLN A 35 14.83 -12.08 8.64
C GLN A 35 14.75 -11.94 7.10
N ALA A 36 15.79 -11.33 6.52
CA ALA A 36 15.95 -11.23 5.09
C ALA A 36 16.03 -12.63 4.44
N ARG A 37 15.39 -12.80 3.31
CA ARG A 37 15.55 -13.99 2.46
C ARG A 37 16.77 -13.81 1.55
N PRO A 38 17.32 -14.92 0.97
CA PRO A 38 18.37 -14.81 -0.04
C PRO A 38 17.98 -13.84 -1.16
N GLY A 39 18.84 -12.87 -1.44
CA GLY A 39 18.62 -11.84 -2.46
C GLY A 39 17.82 -10.61 -2.00
N GLU A 40 17.32 -10.59 -0.77
CA GLU A 40 16.72 -9.37 -0.19
C GLU A 40 17.80 -8.49 0.46
N GLU A 41 17.67 -7.18 0.26
CA GLU A 41 18.59 -6.15 0.75
C GLU A 41 17.87 -5.22 1.73
N HIS A 42 18.53 -4.94 2.88
CA HIS A 42 18.04 -3.99 3.88
C HIS A 42 17.94 -2.57 3.27
N GLY A 43 16.82 -1.89 3.55
CA GLY A 43 16.55 -0.54 3.03
C GLY A 43 16.06 -0.49 1.58
N ARG A 44 16.10 -1.61 0.85
CA ARG A 44 15.63 -1.70 -0.54
C ARG A 44 14.35 -2.50 -0.69
N HIS A 45 14.31 -3.70 -0.08
CA HIS A 45 13.15 -4.58 -0.10
C HIS A 45 12.32 -4.41 1.16
N TYR A 46 12.98 -4.35 2.29
CA TYR A 46 12.45 -4.06 3.63
C TYR A 46 13.51 -3.41 4.49
N TRP A 47 13.07 -2.65 5.49
CA TRP A 47 13.88 -2.35 6.67
C TRP A 47 13.77 -3.55 7.60
N PHE A 48 14.78 -4.44 7.60
CA PHE A 48 14.84 -5.59 8.49
C PHE A 48 15.36 -5.12 9.85
N ILE A 49 14.46 -5.01 10.83
CA ILE A 49 14.78 -4.48 12.17
C ILE A 49 14.52 -5.51 13.25
N ALA A 50 15.17 -5.34 14.41
CA ALA A 50 14.99 -6.22 15.56
C ALA A 50 13.58 -6.06 16.18
N PRO A 51 13.01 -7.12 16.79
CA PRO A 51 11.70 -7.03 17.44
C PRO A 51 11.62 -5.92 18.50
N GLU A 52 12.71 -5.68 19.22
CA GLU A 52 12.83 -4.64 20.26
C GLU A 52 12.78 -3.24 19.64
N GLU A 53 13.47 -3.05 18.52
CA GLU A 53 13.46 -1.80 17.76
C GLU A 53 12.06 -1.51 17.19
N PHE A 54 11.38 -2.55 16.66
CA PHE A 54 10.02 -2.42 16.20
C PHE A 54 9.07 -2.00 17.33
N THR A 55 9.22 -2.59 18.52
CA THR A 55 8.42 -2.23 19.70
C THR A 55 8.65 -0.78 20.10
N ALA A 56 9.91 -0.33 20.16
CA ALA A 56 10.23 1.05 20.46
C ALA A 56 9.67 2.05 19.44
N LEU A 57 9.59 1.65 18.14
CA LEU A 57 8.93 2.46 17.11
C LEU A 57 7.42 2.54 17.33
N VAL A 58 6.75 1.44 17.71
CA VAL A 58 5.32 1.45 18.04
C VAL A 58 5.04 2.38 19.23
N GLU A 59 5.84 2.30 20.30
CA GLU A 59 5.67 3.10 21.51
C GLU A 59 5.80 4.61 21.27
N ARG A 60 6.62 5.02 20.30
CA ARG A 60 6.80 6.44 19.93
C ARG A 60 6.02 6.90 18.70
N ASP A 61 4.97 6.15 18.30
CA ASP A 61 4.14 6.44 17.12
C ASP A 61 4.95 6.56 15.80
N GLY A 62 6.01 5.78 15.69
CA GLY A 62 6.94 5.81 14.55
C GLY A 62 6.43 5.11 13.27
N PHE A 63 5.19 4.56 13.29
CA PHE A 63 4.56 3.95 12.14
C PHE A 63 3.29 4.71 11.72
N LEU A 64 3.03 4.77 10.42
CA LEU A 64 1.72 5.16 9.87
C LEU A 64 0.69 4.03 10.04
N GLU A 65 1.15 2.80 9.87
CA GLU A 65 0.40 1.57 10.11
C GLU A 65 1.36 0.45 10.49
N TRP A 66 0.90 -0.53 11.23
CA TRP A 66 1.62 -1.77 11.46
C TRP A 66 0.66 -2.92 11.75
N ALA A 67 1.11 -4.16 11.48
CA ALA A 67 0.34 -5.37 11.71
C ALA A 67 1.26 -6.55 12.08
N ASP A 68 0.71 -7.50 12.85
CA ASP A 68 1.28 -8.83 12.99
C ASP A 68 0.74 -9.74 11.89
N VAL A 69 1.62 -10.33 11.13
CA VAL A 69 1.29 -11.25 10.06
C VAL A 69 2.03 -12.55 10.29
N PHE A 70 1.32 -13.56 10.77
CA PHE A 70 1.87 -14.88 11.10
C PHE A 70 3.08 -14.84 12.05
N GLY A 71 2.98 -14.05 13.12
CA GLY A 71 4.03 -13.90 14.13
C GLY A 71 5.25 -13.10 13.66
N ARG A 72 5.10 -12.33 12.61
CA ARG A 72 6.07 -11.36 12.10
C ARG A 72 5.41 -10.01 11.99
N ARG A 73 6.08 -8.96 12.46
CA ARG A 73 5.55 -7.60 12.37
C ARG A 73 6.02 -6.92 11.09
N TYR A 74 5.11 -6.16 10.50
CA TYR A 74 5.34 -5.32 9.34
C TYR A 74 4.73 -3.95 9.62
N GLY A 75 5.32 -2.90 9.07
CA GLY A 75 4.75 -1.57 9.21
C GLY A 75 5.41 -0.56 8.29
N THR A 76 4.68 0.50 7.99
CA THR A 76 5.15 1.64 7.20
C THR A 76 5.72 2.70 8.12
N LEU A 77 7.03 2.96 8.01
CA LEU A 77 7.69 3.99 8.82
C LEU A 77 7.12 5.37 8.50
N ARG A 78 6.77 6.13 9.55
CA ARG A 78 6.19 7.47 9.43
C ARG A 78 7.18 8.48 8.86
N GLU A 79 8.34 8.62 9.51
CA GLU A 79 9.34 9.65 9.19
C GLU A 79 9.78 9.65 7.70
N PRO A 80 10.12 8.52 7.06
CA PRO A 80 10.49 8.51 5.65
C PRO A 80 9.36 8.96 4.72
N VAL A 81 8.10 8.61 5.04
CA VAL A 81 6.94 9.03 4.22
C VAL A 81 6.70 10.52 4.36
N GLU A 82 6.67 11.04 5.58
CA GLU A 82 6.46 12.46 5.85
C GLU A 82 7.60 13.32 5.26
N ALA A 83 8.84 12.82 5.27
CA ALA A 83 9.99 13.51 4.68
C ALA A 83 9.86 13.64 3.15
N GLU A 84 9.33 12.64 2.46
CA GLU A 84 9.09 12.71 1.01
C GLU A 84 7.90 13.63 0.69
N LEU A 85 6.81 13.53 1.46
CA LEU A 85 5.64 14.41 1.31
C LEU A 85 6.00 15.89 1.55
N ALA A 86 6.84 16.18 2.55
CA ALA A 86 7.31 17.54 2.84
C ALA A 86 8.16 18.16 1.71
N GLN A 87 8.72 17.32 0.83
CA GLN A 87 9.42 17.74 -0.39
C GLN A 87 8.48 17.88 -1.60
N GLY A 88 7.18 17.67 -1.43
CA GLY A 88 6.19 17.70 -2.50
C GLY A 88 6.18 16.43 -3.38
N HIS A 89 6.76 15.34 -2.90
CA HIS A 89 6.74 14.09 -3.64
C HIS A 89 5.50 13.27 -3.30
N ASP A 90 4.90 12.65 -4.30
CA ASP A 90 3.91 11.62 -4.08
C ASP A 90 4.53 10.33 -3.57
N VAL A 91 3.89 9.71 -2.58
CA VAL A 91 4.33 8.45 -2.01
C VAL A 91 3.28 7.36 -2.20
N ILE A 92 3.69 6.20 -2.71
CA ILE A 92 2.86 5.00 -2.78
C ILE A 92 3.22 4.04 -1.64
N LEU A 93 2.19 3.60 -0.90
CA LEU A 93 2.28 2.61 0.16
C LEU A 93 1.65 1.30 -0.30
N GLU A 94 2.31 0.17 -0.07
CA GLU A 94 1.74 -1.17 -0.25
C GLU A 94 1.47 -1.77 1.13
N VAL A 95 0.20 -1.90 1.49
CA VAL A 95 -0.22 -2.35 2.82
C VAL A 95 -1.32 -3.43 2.73
N ASN A 96 -1.64 -4.09 3.84
CA ASN A 96 -2.82 -4.94 3.95
C ASN A 96 -4.07 -4.08 4.24
N ILE A 97 -5.25 -4.71 4.33
CA ILE A 97 -6.53 -4.02 4.55
C ILE A 97 -6.53 -3.25 5.89
N ASP A 98 -6.09 -3.90 6.97
CA ASP A 98 -6.04 -3.27 8.30
C ASP A 98 -5.08 -2.08 8.30
N GLY A 99 -3.94 -2.20 7.60
CA GLY A 99 -2.98 -1.12 7.42
C GLY A 99 -3.58 0.06 6.65
N ALA A 100 -4.35 -0.18 5.60
CA ALA A 100 -5.03 0.88 4.85
C ALA A 100 -6.01 1.66 5.75
N SER A 101 -6.78 0.97 6.59
CA SER A 101 -7.68 1.60 7.56
C SER A 101 -6.91 2.43 8.60
N GLN A 102 -5.76 1.94 9.09
CA GLN A 102 -4.90 2.68 10.00
C GLN A 102 -4.37 3.96 9.34
N VAL A 103 -3.83 3.87 8.10
CA VAL A 103 -3.35 5.03 7.34
C VAL A 103 -4.47 6.05 7.16
N ARG A 104 -5.67 5.64 6.73
CA ARG A 104 -6.83 6.54 6.60
C ARG A 104 -7.12 7.27 7.90
N THR A 105 -7.12 6.55 9.03
CA THR A 105 -7.38 7.15 10.35
C THR A 105 -6.29 8.14 10.77
N GLN A 106 -5.04 7.87 10.45
CA GLN A 106 -3.92 8.76 10.80
C GLN A 106 -3.95 10.04 9.96
N VAL A 107 -4.17 9.91 8.66
CA VAL A 107 -4.19 11.04 7.71
C VAL A 107 -5.42 11.93 7.93
N SER A 108 -6.58 11.36 8.28
CA SER A 108 -7.80 12.13 8.59
C SER A 108 -7.66 13.08 9.79
N LYS A 109 -6.60 12.95 10.57
CA LYS A 109 -6.29 13.86 11.69
C LYS A 109 -5.47 15.09 11.27
N GLY A 110 -4.94 15.10 10.05
CA GLY A 110 -4.14 16.17 9.47
C GLY A 110 -4.80 16.85 8.27
N THR A 111 -4.01 17.64 7.55
CA THR A 111 -4.42 18.30 6.30
C THR A 111 -4.20 17.42 5.07
N ASP A 112 -3.47 16.34 5.21
CA ASP A 112 -3.12 15.45 4.10
C ASP A 112 -4.30 14.53 3.72
N HIS A 113 -4.32 14.08 2.48
CA HIS A 113 -5.31 13.14 1.97
C HIS A 113 -4.64 11.85 1.53
N ALA A 114 -5.15 10.72 2.02
CA ALA A 114 -4.76 9.39 1.54
C ALA A 114 -5.82 8.88 0.57
N HIS A 115 -5.48 8.70 -0.69
CA HIS A 115 -6.33 8.00 -1.64
C HIS A 115 -6.01 6.51 -1.60
N LEU A 116 -7.03 5.71 -1.33
CA LEU A 116 -6.93 4.26 -1.12
C LEU A 116 -7.43 3.51 -2.34
N ILE A 117 -6.56 2.73 -2.98
CA ILE A 117 -6.88 1.87 -4.13
C ILE A 117 -6.95 0.43 -3.67
N PHE A 118 -8.09 -0.21 -3.94
CA PHE A 118 -8.29 -1.63 -3.71
C PHE A 118 -7.95 -2.44 -4.96
N ILE A 119 -7.00 -3.36 -4.86
CA ILE A 119 -6.71 -4.31 -5.93
C ILE A 119 -7.51 -5.59 -5.68
N ARG A 120 -8.35 -5.96 -6.63
CA ARG A 120 -9.16 -7.18 -6.55
C ARG A 120 -8.75 -8.19 -7.63
N PRO A 121 -8.89 -9.49 -7.36
CA PRO A 121 -8.77 -10.51 -8.41
C PRO A 121 -10.02 -10.46 -9.32
N PRO A 122 -9.96 -10.96 -10.56
CA PRO A 122 -11.14 -11.07 -11.42
C PRO A 122 -12.17 -12.05 -10.86
N SER A 123 -11.72 -13.06 -10.08
CA SER A 123 -12.58 -13.99 -9.36
C SER A 123 -11.81 -14.70 -8.25
N MET A 124 -12.54 -15.29 -7.29
CA MET A 124 -11.95 -16.16 -6.26
C MET A 124 -11.28 -17.41 -6.86
N ALA A 125 -11.83 -17.97 -7.93
CA ALA A 125 -11.23 -19.12 -8.63
C ALA A 125 -9.86 -18.75 -9.23
N GLU A 126 -9.73 -17.55 -9.79
CA GLU A 126 -8.43 -17.07 -10.32
C GLU A 126 -7.43 -16.81 -9.18
N LEU A 127 -7.87 -16.26 -8.05
CA LEU A 127 -7.03 -16.09 -6.87
C LEU A 127 -6.51 -17.44 -6.36
N GLU A 128 -7.39 -18.45 -6.25
CA GLU A 128 -7.00 -19.80 -5.87
C GLU A 128 -5.97 -20.38 -6.84
N ARG A 129 -6.21 -20.26 -8.15
CA ARG A 129 -5.27 -20.70 -9.18
C ARG A 129 -3.89 -20.06 -9.00
N ARG A 130 -3.84 -18.75 -8.75
CA ARG A 130 -2.58 -18.00 -8.51
C ARG A 130 -1.85 -18.48 -7.27
N LEU A 131 -2.57 -18.72 -6.17
CA LEU A 131 -1.98 -19.24 -4.93
C LEU A 131 -1.40 -20.64 -5.14
N ARG A 132 -2.11 -21.53 -5.82
CA ARG A 132 -1.65 -22.90 -6.11
C ARG A 132 -0.43 -22.94 -7.04
N THR A 133 -0.38 -22.07 -8.04
CA THR A 133 0.73 -22.01 -9.02
C THR A 133 2.07 -21.64 -8.37
N ARG A 134 2.07 -20.94 -7.24
CA ARG A 134 3.30 -20.60 -6.50
C ARG A 134 3.97 -21.81 -5.85
N ALA A 135 3.26 -22.94 -5.71
CA ALA A 135 3.74 -24.25 -5.25
C ALA A 135 4.57 -24.24 -3.93
N THR A 136 4.42 -23.21 -3.11
CA THR A 136 5.17 -23.04 -1.86
C THR A 136 4.33 -23.32 -0.61
N GLU A 137 3.04 -23.66 -0.77
CA GLU A 137 2.08 -23.73 0.30
C GLU A 137 1.29 -25.03 0.29
N SER A 138 0.93 -25.54 1.47
CA SER A 138 0.04 -26.68 1.61
C SER A 138 -1.41 -26.31 1.26
N ASP A 139 -2.23 -27.33 0.95
CA ASP A 139 -3.67 -27.15 0.69
C ASP A 139 -4.40 -26.48 1.89
N GLU A 140 -3.96 -26.74 3.10
CA GLU A 140 -4.51 -26.12 4.30
C GLU A 140 -4.18 -24.62 4.37
N GLN A 141 -2.95 -24.24 4.07
CA GLN A 141 -2.52 -22.85 3.99
C GLN A 141 -3.27 -22.09 2.89
N ILE A 142 -3.48 -22.72 1.73
CA ILE A 142 -4.26 -22.12 0.63
C ILE A 142 -5.71 -21.89 1.06
N ARG A 143 -6.35 -22.87 1.71
CA ARG A 143 -7.73 -22.73 2.22
C ARG A 143 -7.84 -21.59 3.24
N LEU A 144 -6.89 -21.46 4.16
CA LEU A 144 -6.87 -20.38 5.13
C LEU A 144 -6.73 -19.00 4.45
N ARG A 145 -5.86 -18.91 3.45
CA ARG A 145 -5.68 -17.68 2.66
C ARG A 145 -6.92 -17.29 1.87
N LEU A 146 -7.60 -18.25 1.27
CA LEU A 146 -8.84 -17.99 0.54
C LEU A 146 -9.96 -17.49 1.48
N ALA A 147 -10.11 -18.13 2.65
CA ALA A 147 -11.06 -17.67 3.67
C ALA A 147 -10.72 -16.28 4.21
N THR A 148 -9.45 -15.93 4.28
CA THR A 148 -9.00 -14.57 4.62
C THR A 148 -9.32 -13.60 3.49
N ALA A 149 -9.03 -13.97 2.24
CA ALA A 149 -9.28 -13.14 1.06
C ALA A 149 -10.78 -12.82 0.86
N GLU A 150 -11.68 -13.75 1.16
CA GLU A 150 -13.13 -13.48 1.15
C GLU A 150 -13.53 -12.37 2.12
N ARG A 151 -12.95 -12.36 3.32
CA ARG A 151 -13.18 -11.31 4.31
C ARG A 151 -12.53 -9.99 3.90
N GLU A 152 -11.33 -10.07 3.31
CA GLU A 152 -10.61 -8.91 2.80
C GLU A 152 -11.36 -8.25 1.62
N LEU A 153 -12.01 -9.04 0.75
CA LEU A 153 -12.83 -8.52 -0.34
C LEU A 153 -14.07 -7.75 0.15
N ALA A 154 -14.61 -8.10 1.31
CA ALA A 154 -15.74 -7.36 1.88
C ALA A 154 -15.41 -5.91 2.26
N ALA A 155 -14.12 -5.59 2.45
CA ALA A 155 -13.66 -4.23 2.75
C ALA A 155 -13.51 -3.35 1.49
N GLU A 156 -13.75 -3.88 0.28
CA GLU A 156 -13.60 -3.11 -0.99
C GLU A 156 -14.37 -1.78 -0.96
N ALA A 157 -15.57 -1.77 -0.38
CA ALA A 157 -16.42 -0.57 -0.28
C ALA A 157 -15.86 0.55 0.62
N GLU A 158 -14.82 0.26 1.39
CA GLU A 158 -14.13 1.24 2.23
C GLU A 158 -13.02 1.98 1.47
N PHE A 159 -12.76 1.64 0.22
CA PHE A 159 -11.71 2.23 -0.60
C PHE A 159 -12.29 3.24 -1.58
N ASP A 160 -11.45 4.18 -2.00
CA ASP A 160 -11.87 5.28 -2.87
C ASP A 160 -11.96 4.81 -4.33
N GLU A 161 -11.16 3.82 -4.72
CA GLU A 161 -11.16 3.23 -6.06
C GLU A 161 -10.85 1.73 -6.00
N SER A 162 -11.44 0.95 -6.91
CA SER A 162 -11.19 -0.49 -7.04
C SER A 162 -10.70 -0.83 -8.44
N ILE A 163 -9.60 -1.59 -8.52
CA ILE A 163 -8.96 -1.99 -9.78
C ILE A 163 -8.87 -3.52 -9.84
N VAL A 164 -9.34 -4.09 -10.95
CA VAL A 164 -9.26 -5.54 -11.18
C VAL A 164 -7.89 -5.91 -11.73
N ASN A 165 -7.17 -6.78 -11.03
CA ASN A 165 -5.94 -7.38 -11.56
C ASN A 165 -6.25 -8.67 -12.35
N ASP A 166 -6.80 -8.51 -13.55
CA ASP A 166 -6.91 -9.60 -14.51
C ASP A 166 -5.62 -9.75 -15.31
N ASP A 167 -5.16 -8.66 -15.89
CA ASP A 167 -3.84 -8.51 -16.52
C ASP A 167 -2.97 -7.53 -15.72
N LEU A 168 -1.72 -7.91 -15.48
CA LEU A 168 -0.82 -7.17 -14.59
C LEU A 168 -0.40 -5.82 -15.17
N ASP A 169 -0.18 -5.72 -16.48
CA ASP A 169 0.25 -4.48 -17.13
C ASP A 169 -0.91 -3.50 -17.22
N THR A 170 -2.11 -3.99 -17.51
CA THR A 170 -3.36 -3.20 -17.50
C THR A 170 -3.64 -2.67 -16.09
N ALA A 171 -3.63 -3.52 -15.07
CA ALA A 171 -3.87 -3.08 -13.69
C ALA A 171 -2.84 -2.05 -13.21
N ALA A 172 -1.57 -2.19 -13.62
CA ALA A 172 -0.55 -1.20 -13.30
C ALA A 172 -0.77 0.14 -14.02
N ALA A 173 -1.22 0.10 -15.29
CA ALA A 173 -1.59 1.30 -16.04
C ALA A 173 -2.80 2.01 -15.41
N ASP A 174 -3.81 1.25 -14.95
CA ASP A 174 -4.99 1.80 -14.27
C ASP A 174 -4.59 2.49 -12.95
N VAL A 175 -3.70 1.87 -12.14
CA VAL A 175 -3.16 2.51 -10.93
C VAL A 175 -2.41 3.79 -11.29
N ALA A 176 -1.55 3.76 -12.30
CA ALA A 176 -0.82 4.96 -12.74
C ALA A 176 -1.76 6.07 -13.23
N ALA A 177 -2.83 5.72 -13.95
CA ALA A 177 -3.86 6.66 -14.39
C ALA A 177 -4.64 7.27 -13.20
N ALA A 178 -4.95 6.47 -12.17
CA ALA A 178 -5.55 6.97 -10.94
C ALA A 178 -4.66 8.01 -10.26
N ILE A 179 -3.35 7.74 -10.15
CA ILE A 179 -2.38 8.69 -9.59
C ILE A 179 -2.32 9.98 -10.41
N ALA A 180 -2.28 9.88 -11.75
CA ALA A 180 -2.23 11.05 -12.62
C ALA A 180 -3.47 11.94 -12.46
N ARG A 181 -4.68 11.35 -12.39
CA ARG A 181 -5.92 12.10 -12.15
C ARG A 181 -5.91 12.87 -10.82
N LEU A 182 -5.34 12.30 -9.78
CA LEU A 182 -5.25 12.97 -8.48
C LEU A 182 -4.29 14.16 -8.52
N ARG A 183 -3.14 14.03 -9.18
CA ARG A 183 -2.21 15.14 -9.40
C ARG A 183 -2.87 16.32 -10.10
N GLU A 184 -3.63 16.05 -11.17
CA GLU A 184 -4.37 17.09 -11.91
C GLU A 184 -5.40 17.79 -11.04
N HIS A 185 -6.02 17.06 -10.10
CA HIS A 185 -7.02 17.63 -9.19
C HIS A 185 -6.39 18.54 -8.14
N ASP A 186 -5.30 18.12 -7.54
CA ASP A 186 -4.55 18.87 -6.53
C ASP A 186 -3.95 20.17 -7.12
N GLU A 187 -3.44 20.15 -8.36
CA GLU A 187 -2.96 21.35 -9.07
C GLU A 187 -4.08 22.36 -9.29
N HIS A 188 -5.29 21.89 -9.64
CA HIS A 188 -6.43 22.78 -9.91
C HIS A 188 -7.02 23.43 -8.65
N ASP A 189 -7.01 22.72 -7.52
CA ASP A 189 -7.47 23.26 -6.23
C ASP A 189 -6.45 24.23 -5.62
N GLY A 190 -5.16 23.97 -5.78
CA GLY A 190 -4.08 24.90 -5.40
C GLY A 190 -4.11 26.23 -6.14
N GLU A 191 -4.49 26.24 -7.42
CA GLU A 191 -4.66 27.49 -8.20
C GLU A 191 -5.87 28.31 -7.76
N ARG A 192 -6.95 27.68 -7.29
CA ARG A 192 -8.16 28.38 -6.79
C ARG A 192 -7.92 29.07 -5.46
N ASP A 193 -7.15 28.46 -4.58
CA ASP A 193 -6.86 29.03 -3.25
C ASP A 193 -5.84 30.18 -3.35
N ALA A 194 -4.90 30.11 -4.28
CA ALA A 194 -3.94 31.19 -4.56
C ALA A 194 -4.57 32.46 -5.21
N GLY A 195 -5.78 32.30 -5.80
CA GLY A 195 -6.50 33.40 -6.46
C GLY A 195 -7.41 34.22 -5.55
N ALA A 196 -7.67 33.80 -4.32
CA ALA A 196 -8.47 34.53 -3.34
C ALA A 196 -7.59 35.50 -2.54
N GLY A 197 -7.05 36.53 -3.21
CA GLY A 197 -6.41 37.67 -2.55
C GLY A 197 -7.41 38.42 -1.66
N PRO A 198 -6.94 39.11 -0.61
CA PRO A 198 -7.82 39.81 0.33
C PRO A 198 -8.66 40.87 -0.41
N VAL A 199 -9.98 40.73 -0.27
CA VAL A 199 -10.93 41.76 -0.72
C VAL A 199 -10.72 43.02 0.13
N PRO A 200 -10.59 44.20 -0.48
CA PRO A 200 -10.30 45.44 0.23
C PRO A 200 -11.42 45.87 1.18
#